data_023b90f4ea4ff9dc122089fa3e085484
#
_entry.id   023b90f4ea4ff9dc122089fa3e085484
#
_cell.length_a   1.000
_cell.length_b   1.000
_cell.length_c   1.000
_cell.angle_alpha   90.00
_cell.angle_beta   90.00
_cell.angle_gamma   90.00
#
_symmetry.space_group_name_H-M   'P 1'
#
loop_
_entity.id
_entity.type
_entity.pdbx_description
1 polymer ?
#
loop_
_entity_poly.entity_id
_entity_poly.type
_entity_poly.pdbx_seq_one_letter_code
_entity_poly.pdbx_strand_id
1 'polypeptide(L)'
;STAMVTDTKQGIKLCIMHPDLKPSLAILDPELTLGLPSNLTAWTGADAMIHSIEGYCVPGFHPLCDGAALESLYLISKSLVTVVEEPTNLEARGAMLVASCLGGISFIKGLGLVHAIAHMVGAEFNTHHGLTNAIILPAVLRFNLPDMEEKVIRMSQAMQYTDLSSGHFIENMEKILDRIK
;
A
#
# COMPACT_ATOMS: atom_id res chain seq x y z
N SER A 1 6.46 -15.97 -1.35
CA SER A 1 6.79 -14.63 -1.81
C SER A 1 6.49 -14.47 -3.29
N THR A 2 6.42 -13.25 -3.77
CA THR A 2 6.01 -12.90 -5.13
C THR A 2 7.07 -12.04 -5.79
N ALA A 3 7.36 -12.28 -7.07
CA ALA A 3 8.17 -11.40 -7.91
C ALA A 3 7.35 -11.00 -9.14
N MET A 4 7.32 -9.70 -9.45
CA MET A 4 6.71 -9.17 -10.66
C MET A 4 7.80 -8.92 -11.69
N VAL A 5 7.72 -9.60 -12.84
CA VAL A 5 8.70 -9.50 -13.93
C VAL A 5 8.00 -9.04 -15.20
N THR A 6 8.55 -8.04 -15.86
CA THR A 6 8.02 -7.58 -17.15
C THR A 6 8.68 -8.39 -18.28
N ASP A 7 7.89 -9.17 -19.02
CA ASP A 7 8.31 -9.73 -20.29
C ASP A 7 8.18 -8.65 -21.37
N THR A 8 9.30 -8.03 -21.70
CA THR A 8 9.35 -6.92 -22.69
C THR A 8 9.09 -7.39 -24.12
N LYS A 9 9.20 -8.70 -24.41
CA LYS A 9 8.91 -9.25 -25.74
C LYS A 9 7.42 -9.42 -25.95
N GLN A 10 6.69 -9.80 -24.89
CA GLN A 10 5.24 -10.03 -24.95
C GLN A 10 4.44 -8.80 -24.47
N GLY A 11 5.08 -7.80 -23.86
CA GLY A 11 4.41 -6.62 -23.31
C GLY A 11 3.51 -6.94 -22.12
N ILE A 12 3.84 -7.96 -21.32
CA ILE A 12 3.03 -8.40 -20.18
C ILE A 12 3.83 -8.40 -18.88
N LYS A 13 3.12 -8.22 -17.77
CA LYS A 13 3.69 -8.44 -16.42
C LYS A 13 3.35 -9.84 -15.93
N LEU A 14 4.40 -10.60 -15.59
CA LEU A 14 4.29 -11.95 -15.05
C LEU A 14 4.42 -11.90 -13.52
N CYS A 15 3.47 -12.52 -12.86
CA CYS A 15 3.52 -12.73 -11.41
C CYS A 15 4.09 -14.12 -11.12
N ILE A 16 5.31 -14.17 -10.59
CA ILE A 16 5.95 -15.41 -10.17
C ILE A 16 5.73 -15.59 -8.68
N MET A 17 5.05 -16.66 -8.29
CA MET A 17 4.77 -16.97 -6.89
C MET A 17 5.40 -18.33 -6.53
N HIS A 18 6.32 -18.33 -5.57
CA HIS A 18 6.92 -19.57 -5.05
C HIS A 18 7.35 -19.41 -3.58
N PRO A 19 7.18 -20.45 -2.75
CA PRO A 19 7.65 -20.42 -1.36
C PRO A 19 9.13 -20.09 -1.21
N ASP A 20 9.97 -20.59 -2.10
CA ASP A 20 11.42 -20.40 -2.04
C ASP A 20 11.88 -18.97 -2.42
N LEU A 21 10.98 -18.11 -2.90
CA LEU A 21 11.27 -16.69 -3.11
C LEU A 21 11.27 -15.88 -1.81
N LYS A 22 10.86 -16.48 -0.69
CA LYS A 22 10.90 -15.78 0.61
C LYS A 22 12.36 -15.63 1.07
N PRO A 23 12.78 -14.41 1.45
CA PRO A 23 14.08 -14.22 2.08
C PRO A 23 14.11 -14.91 3.45
N SER A 24 15.27 -15.46 3.82
CA SER A 24 15.49 -16.03 5.17
C SER A 24 15.55 -14.94 6.25
N LEU A 25 15.95 -13.74 5.85
CA LEU A 25 16.05 -12.56 6.72
C LEU A 25 15.76 -11.31 5.90
N ALA A 26 14.97 -10.39 6.43
CA ALA A 26 14.78 -9.05 5.91
C ALA A 26 15.32 -8.04 6.94
N ILE A 27 16.23 -7.17 6.52
CA ILE A 27 16.79 -6.10 7.35
C ILE A 27 16.17 -4.79 6.90
N LEU A 28 15.45 -4.14 7.82
CA LEU A 28 14.74 -2.88 7.56
C LEU A 28 15.58 -1.72 8.10
N ASP A 29 16.55 -1.28 7.31
CA ASP A 29 17.45 -0.19 7.68
C ASP A 29 16.98 1.13 7.04
N PRO A 30 16.48 2.09 7.85
CA PRO A 30 15.97 3.36 7.34
C PRO A 30 17.07 4.26 6.74
N GLU A 31 18.33 4.11 7.13
CA GLU A 31 19.44 4.91 6.59
C GLU A 31 19.62 4.68 5.09
N LEU A 32 19.38 3.46 4.63
CA LEU A 32 19.45 3.11 3.21
C LEU A 32 18.40 3.80 2.35
N THR A 33 17.36 4.35 2.96
CA THR A 33 16.28 5.06 2.25
C THR A 33 16.48 6.58 2.20
N LEU A 34 17.47 7.15 2.88
CA LEU A 34 17.71 8.60 2.93
C LEU A 34 17.96 9.23 1.56
N GLY A 35 18.54 8.46 0.63
CA GLY A 35 18.79 8.91 -0.74
C GLY A 35 17.60 8.78 -1.69
N LEU A 36 16.46 8.28 -1.23
CA LEU A 36 15.30 8.07 -2.09
C LEU A 36 14.64 9.42 -2.44
N PRO A 37 14.46 9.74 -3.75
CA PRO A 37 13.78 10.96 -4.18
C PRO A 37 12.37 11.09 -3.59
N SER A 38 11.92 12.32 -3.35
CA SER A 38 10.63 12.62 -2.70
C SER A 38 9.45 11.97 -3.44
N ASN A 39 9.43 12.05 -4.77
CA ASN A 39 8.39 11.42 -5.59
C ASN A 39 8.38 9.89 -5.44
N LEU A 40 9.54 9.24 -5.39
CA LEU A 40 9.62 7.79 -5.16
C LEU A 40 9.21 7.44 -3.73
N THR A 41 9.60 8.23 -2.75
CA THR A 41 9.14 8.08 -1.35
C THR A 41 7.60 8.13 -1.28
N ALA A 42 6.99 9.12 -1.94
CA ALA A 42 5.54 9.27 -2.00
C ALA A 42 4.85 8.07 -2.70
N TRP A 43 5.32 7.71 -3.88
CA TRP A 43 4.69 6.65 -4.68
C TRP A 43 4.82 5.26 -4.07
N THR A 44 6.00 4.93 -3.53
CA THR A 44 6.20 3.63 -2.85
C THR A 44 5.48 3.58 -1.50
N GLY A 45 5.39 4.72 -0.80
CA GLY A 45 4.60 4.82 0.43
C GLY A 45 3.10 4.69 0.19
N ALA A 46 2.57 5.30 -0.88
CA ALA A 46 1.19 5.11 -1.32
C ALA A 46 0.92 3.64 -1.68
N ASP A 47 1.85 2.98 -2.37
CA ASP A 47 1.75 1.56 -2.70
C ASP A 47 1.66 0.67 -1.45
N ALA A 48 2.49 0.93 -0.44
CA ALA A 48 2.43 0.22 0.85
C ALA A 48 1.07 0.43 1.56
N MET A 49 0.50 1.62 1.48
CA MET A 49 -0.85 1.92 1.99
C MET A 49 -1.90 1.07 1.25
N ILE A 50 -1.81 1.00 -0.06
CA ILE A 50 -2.76 0.27 -0.90
C ILE A 50 -2.64 -1.23 -0.69
N HIS A 51 -1.43 -1.78 -0.53
CA HIS A 51 -1.22 -3.17 -0.12
C HIS A 51 -2.00 -3.51 1.17
N SER A 52 -1.95 -2.61 2.15
CA SER A 52 -2.60 -2.81 3.44
C SER A 52 -4.13 -2.71 3.33
N ILE A 53 -4.65 -1.72 2.59
CA ILE A 53 -6.09 -1.57 2.34
C ILE A 53 -6.63 -2.80 1.59
N GLU A 54 -6.02 -3.14 0.46
CA GLU A 54 -6.52 -4.26 -0.36
C GLU A 54 -6.34 -5.59 0.34
N GLY A 55 -5.16 -5.86 0.94
CA GLY A 55 -4.92 -7.09 1.70
C GLY A 55 -5.91 -7.27 2.85
N TYR A 56 -6.32 -6.18 3.52
CA TYR A 56 -7.38 -6.21 4.53
C TYR A 56 -8.76 -6.47 3.92
N CYS A 57 -9.06 -5.84 2.79
CA CYS A 57 -10.37 -5.94 2.13
C CYS A 57 -10.62 -7.30 1.44
N VAL A 58 -9.59 -8.03 1.02
CA VAL A 58 -9.75 -9.36 0.42
C VAL A 58 -10.56 -10.28 1.34
N PRO A 59 -11.53 -11.06 0.82
CA PRO A 59 -12.29 -12.03 1.60
C PRO A 59 -11.40 -13.13 2.21
N GLY A 60 -11.89 -13.72 3.28
CA GLY A 60 -11.25 -14.85 3.95
C GLY A 60 -10.80 -14.52 5.37
N PHE A 61 -10.79 -15.56 6.21
CA PHE A 61 -10.42 -15.45 7.62
C PHE A 61 -8.91 -15.66 7.78
N HIS A 62 -8.18 -14.58 8.00
CA HIS A 62 -6.74 -14.65 8.25
C HIS A 62 -6.30 -13.57 9.25
N PRO A 63 -6.53 -13.77 10.57
CA PRO A 63 -6.31 -12.74 11.58
C PRO A 63 -4.89 -12.15 11.61
N LEU A 64 -3.86 -12.94 11.29
CA LEU A 64 -2.48 -12.44 11.23
C LEU A 64 -2.28 -11.44 10.09
N CYS A 65 -2.84 -11.73 8.90
CA CYS A 65 -2.80 -10.80 7.77
C CYS A 65 -3.62 -9.54 8.07
N ASP A 66 -4.81 -9.71 8.67
CA ASP A 66 -5.70 -8.60 9.03
C ASP A 66 -5.05 -7.70 10.08
N GLY A 67 -4.41 -8.28 11.10
CA GLY A 67 -3.68 -7.53 12.12
C GLY A 67 -2.49 -6.77 11.54
N ALA A 68 -1.72 -7.42 10.65
CA ALA A 68 -0.60 -6.79 9.96
C ALA A 68 -1.06 -5.60 9.08
N ALA A 69 -2.19 -5.75 8.38
CA ALA A 69 -2.76 -4.68 7.56
C ALA A 69 -3.15 -3.45 8.40
N LEU A 70 -3.84 -3.68 9.52
CA LEU A 70 -4.31 -2.59 10.39
C LEU A 70 -3.15 -1.87 11.07
N GLU A 71 -2.12 -2.60 11.55
CA GLU A 71 -0.91 -1.99 12.11
C GLU A 71 -0.13 -1.21 11.05
N SER A 72 -0.03 -1.75 9.83
CA SER A 72 0.56 -1.02 8.71
C SER A 72 -0.17 0.30 8.44
N LEU A 73 -1.51 0.30 8.38
CA LEU A 73 -2.31 1.52 8.19
C LEU A 73 -2.11 2.54 9.32
N TYR A 74 -1.99 2.09 10.56
CA TYR A 74 -1.65 2.95 11.68
C TYR A 74 -0.31 3.66 11.47
N LEU A 75 0.76 2.90 11.18
CA LEU A 75 2.09 3.45 10.95
C LEU A 75 2.13 4.41 9.75
N ILE A 76 1.46 4.07 8.67
CA ILE A 76 1.37 4.90 7.46
C ILE A 76 0.66 6.22 7.76
N SER A 77 -0.45 6.19 8.50
CA SER A 77 -1.20 7.40 8.87
C SER A 77 -0.37 8.42 9.65
N LYS A 78 0.64 7.94 10.38
CA LYS A 78 1.55 8.79 11.15
C LYS A 78 2.77 9.26 10.37
N SER A 79 3.21 8.48 9.39
CA SER A 79 4.58 8.62 8.87
C SER A 79 4.64 8.96 7.39
N LEU A 80 3.65 8.61 6.56
CA LEU A 80 3.75 8.78 5.10
C LEU A 80 3.92 10.24 4.69
N VAL A 81 3.11 11.12 5.22
CA VAL A 81 3.22 12.55 4.90
C VAL A 81 4.52 13.11 5.47
N THR A 82 4.83 12.78 6.71
CA THR A 82 6.05 13.23 7.39
C THR A 82 7.31 12.84 6.60
N VAL A 83 7.41 11.60 6.14
CA VAL A 83 8.62 11.13 5.42
C VAL A 83 8.79 11.81 4.06
N VAL A 84 7.71 12.31 3.46
CA VAL A 84 7.77 13.08 2.19
C VAL A 84 8.16 14.53 2.45
N GLU A 85 7.60 15.16 3.49
CA GLU A 85 7.86 16.55 3.87
C GLU A 85 9.21 16.71 4.58
N GLU A 86 9.65 15.70 5.35
CA GLU A 86 10.90 15.63 6.11
C GLU A 86 11.76 14.45 5.67
N PRO A 87 12.43 14.49 4.51
CA PRO A 87 13.10 13.32 3.92
C PRO A 87 14.21 12.69 4.77
N THR A 88 14.75 13.42 5.74
CA THR A 88 15.80 12.96 6.65
C THR A 88 15.29 12.44 7.98
N ASN A 89 13.97 12.42 8.20
CA ASN A 89 13.36 11.91 9.41
C ASN A 89 13.46 10.37 9.46
N LEU A 90 14.48 9.87 10.17
CA LEU A 90 14.77 8.42 10.27
C LEU A 90 13.67 7.64 10.97
N GLU A 91 12.99 8.22 11.95
CA GLU A 91 11.87 7.57 12.64
C GLU A 91 10.71 7.31 11.66
N ALA A 92 10.32 8.34 10.89
CA ALA A 92 9.28 8.21 9.87
C ALA A 92 9.69 7.21 8.76
N ARG A 93 10.95 7.20 8.33
CA ARG A 93 11.47 6.23 7.36
C ARG A 93 11.43 4.80 7.91
N GLY A 94 11.86 4.61 9.16
CA GLY A 94 11.78 3.31 9.83
C GLY A 94 10.36 2.79 9.96
N ALA A 95 9.43 3.67 10.37
CA ALA A 95 8.00 3.34 10.45
C ALA A 95 7.43 2.94 9.08
N MET A 96 7.79 3.65 8.00
CA MET A 96 7.36 3.32 6.64
C MET A 96 7.94 1.99 6.12
N LEU A 97 9.19 1.65 6.46
CA LEU A 97 9.76 0.34 6.13
C LEU A 97 9.03 -0.81 6.84
N VAL A 98 8.74 -0.64 8.13
CA VAL A 98 7.95 -1.62 8.89
C VAL A 98 6.55 -1.73 8.32
N ALA A 99 5.90 -0.60 8.04
CA ALA A 99 4.56 -0.59 7.44
C ALA A 99 4.53 -1.29 6.07
N SER A 100 5.51 -1.05 5.21
CA SER A 100 5.62 -1.73 3.92
C SER A 100 5.81 -3.24 4.08
N CYS A 101 6.62 -3.67 5.05
CA CYS A 101 6.80 -5.09 5.37
C CYS A 101 5.48 -5.74 5.85
N LEU A 102 4.75 -5.07 6.74
CA LEU A 102 3.45 -5.52 7.24
C LEU A 102 2.40 -5.56 6.12
N GLY A 103 2.37 -4.55 5.24
CA GLY A 103 1.57 -4.55 4.02
C GLY A 103 1.87 -5.76 3.14
N GLY A 104 3.16 -6.10 2.97
CA GLY A 104 3.62 -7.29 2.26
C GLY A 104 3.13 -8.60 2.89
N ILE A 105 3.00 -8.66 4.23
CA ILE A 105 2.40 -9.81 4.93
C ILE A 105 0.89 -9.83 4.72
N SER A 106 0.23 -8.68 4.73
CA SER A 106 -1.24 -8.61 4.63
C SER A 106 -1.77 -9.18 3.32
N PHE A 107 -1.10 -8.92 2.20
CA PHE A 107 -1.55 -9.40 0.90
C PHE A 107 -1.20 -10.87 0.58
N ILE A 108 -0.73 -11.66 1.58
CA ILE A 108 -0.74 -13.13 1.45
C ILE A 108 -2.17 -13.64 1.20
N LYS A 109 -3.19 -12.94 1.66
CA LYS A 109 -4.61 -13.19 1.32
C LYS A 109 -4.93 -12.92 -0.15
N GLY A 110 -4.16 -12.08 -0.82
CA GLY A 110 -4.37 -11.57 -2.17
C GLY A 110 -4.41 -10.04 -2.21
N LEU A 111 -4.54 -9.51 -3.42
CA LEU A 111 -4.71 -8.08 -3.70
C LEU A 111 -6.05 -7.86 -4.41
N GLY A 112 -6.46 -6.60 -4.55
CA GLY A 112 -7.75 -6.24 -5.09
C GLY A 112 -7.69 -5.55 -6.46
N LEU A 113 -8.71 -4.74 -6.71
CA LEU A 113 -8.97 -4.12 -8.01
C LEU A 113 -7.96 -3.02 -8.37
N VAL A 114 -7.39 -2.30 -7.38
CA VAL A 114 -6.36 -1.28 -7.65
C VAL A 114 -5.16 -1.93 -8.33
N HIS A 115 -4.61 -2.99 -7.71
CA HIS A 115 -3.46 -3.69 -8.28
C HIS A 115 -3.78 -4.39 -9.60
N ALA A 116 -4.98 -4.98 -9.73
CA ALA A 116 -5.40 -5.61 -10.97
C ALA A 116 -5.38 -4.64 -12.16
N ILE A 117 -5.92 -3.43 -11.99
CA ILE A 117 -5.91 -2.39 -13.01
C ILE A 117 -4.48 -1.85 -13.23
N ALA A 118 -3.75 -1.55 -12.15
CA ALA A 118 -2.42 -0.95 -12.23
C ALA A 118 -1.40 -1.86 -12.93
N HIS A 119 -1.50 -3.17 -12.77
CA HIS A 119 -0.64 -4.11 -13.51
C HIS A 119 -0.87 -4.05 -15.01
N MET A 120 -2.13 -3.96 -15.45
CA MET A 120 -2.47 -3.84 -16.87
C MET A 120 -1.99 -2.51 -17.45
N VAL A 121 -2.31 -1.40 -16.76
CA VAL A 121 -1.86 -0.05 -17.16
C VAL A 121 -0.33 0.03 -17.20
N GLY A 122 0.34 -0.50 -16.18
CA GLY A 122 1.80 -0.51 -16.12
C GLY A 122 2.47 -1.38 -17.19
N ALA A 123 1.81 -2.45 -17.65
CA ALA A 123 2.30 -3.27 -18.76
C ALA A 123 2.19 -2.55 -20.10
N GLU A 124 1.05 -1.89 -20.35
CA GLU A 124 0.74 -1.21 -21.61
C GLU A 124 1.50 0.12 -21.76
N PHE A 125 1.53 0.93 -20.69
CA PHE A 125 2.01 2.32 -20.76
C PHE A 125 3.34 2.54 -20.03
N ASN A 126 3.96 1.51 -19.46
CA ASN A 126 5.21 1.59 -18.70
C ASN A 126 5.17 2.66 -17.59
N THR A 127 4.04 2.79 -16.90
CA THR A 127 3.86 3.76 -15.81
C THR A 127 4.51 3.26 -14.51
N HIS A 128 4.87 4.20 -13.61
CA HIS A 128 5.36 3.84 -12.29
C HIS A 128 4.23 3.20 -11.47
N HIS A 129 4.47 1.99 -10.94
CA HIS A 129 3.46 1.16 -10.29
C HIS A 129 2.74 1.87 -9.13
N GLY A 130 3.50 2.41 -8.16
CA GLY A 130 2.92 3.10 -7.00
C GLY A 130 2.16 4.37 -7.36
N LEU A 131 2.63 5.14 -8.36
CA LEU A 131 1.89 6.30 -8.88
C LEU A 131 0.56 5.87 -9.50
N THR A 132 0.57 4.83 -10.32
CA THR A 132 -0.64 4.31 -10.96
C THR A 132 -1.64 3.80 -9.93
N ASN A 133 -1.18 3.06 -8.92
CA ASN A 133 -1.99 2.63 -7.79
C ASN A 133 -2.63 3.82 -7.06
N ALA A 134 -1.85 4.86 -6.76
CA ALA A 134 -2.34 6.07 -6.07
C ALA A 134 -3.43 6.80 -6.86
N ILE A 135 -3.29 6.90 -8.19
CA ILE A 135 -4.29 7.54 -9.06
C ILE A 135 -5.60 6.73 -9.12
N ILE A 136 -5.51 5.41 -9.12
CA ILE A 136 -6.68 4.51 -9.25
C ILE A 136 -7.43 4.37 -7.92
N LEU A 137 -6.71 4.44 -6.78
CA LEU A 137 -7.26 4.16 -5.45
C LEU A 137 -8.59 4.83 -5.16
N PRO A 138 -8.79 6.16 -5.33
CA PRO A 138 -10.05 6.81 -4.95
C PRO A 138 -11.27 6.26 -5.68
N ALA A 139 -11.12 5.94 -6.98
CA ALA A 139 -12.22 5.39 -7.77
C ALA A 139 -12.60 3.97 -7.30
N VAL A 140 -11.61 3.14 -6.99
CA VAL A 140 -11.83 1.77 -6.49
C VAL A 140 -12.43 1.79 -5.08
N LEU A 141 -12.01 2.72 -4.21
CA LEU A 141 -12.61 2.85 -2.88
C LEU A 141 -14.10 3.21 -2.98
N ARG A 142 -14.47 4.15 -3.85
CA ARG A 142 -15.89 4.50 -4.08
C ARG A 142 -16.72 3.33 -4.59
N PHE A 143 -16.10 2.44 -5.36
CA PHE A 143 -16.76 1.25 -5.89
C PHE A 143 -16.93 0.15 -4.84
N ASN A 144 -15.88 -0.12 -4.04
CA ASN A 144 -15.85 -1.29 -3.14
C ASN A 144 -16.41 -1.01 -1.75
N LEU A 145 -16.13 0.17 -1.15
CA LEU A 145 -16.37 0.39 0.27
C LEU A 145 -17.83 0.45 0.70
N PRO A 146 -18.82 0.81 -0.14
CA PRO A 146 -20.23 0.75 0.25
C PRO A 146 -20.68 -0.61 0.79
N ASP A 147 -20.06 -1.69 0.31
CA ASP A 147 -20.40 -3.07 0.72
C ASP A 147 -19.45 -3.62 1.83
N MET A 148 -18.58 -2.77 2.40
CA MET A 148 -17.51 -3.18 3.33
C MET A 148 -17.50 -2.37 4.64
N GLU A 149 -18.65 -1.95 5.15
CA GLU A 149 -18.77 -1.01 6.27
C GLU A 149 -17.97 -1.44 7.52
N GLU A 150 -18.06 -2.70 7.94
CA GLU A 150 -17.30 -3.21 9.09
C GLU A 150 -15.77 -3.09 8.90
N LYS A 151 -15.29 -3.32 7.67
CA LYS A 151 -13.87 -3.18 7.35
C LYS A 151 -13.43 -1.73 7.36
N VAL A 152 -14.29 -0.84 6.83
CA VAL A 152 -14.04 0.61 6.84
C VAL A 152 -13.90 1.12 8.27
N ILE A 153 -14.81 0.74 9.16
CA ILE A 153 -14.78 1.11 10.59
C ILE A 153 -13.41 0.74 11.20
N ARG A 154 -12.96 -0.49 11.01
CA ARG A 154 -11.69 -0.96 11.58
C ARG A 154 -10.47 -0.29 10.96
N MET A 155 -10.46 -0.05 9.65
CA MET A 155 -9.40 0.71 8.99
C MET A 155 -9.35 2.16 9.49
N SER A 156 -10.51 2.82 9.60
CA SER A 156 -10.62 4.18 10.14
C SER A 156 -10.13 4.27 11.57
N GLN A 157 -10.49 3.30 12.42
CA GLN A 157 -9.99 3.23 13.81
C GLN A 157 -8.49 3.04 13.87
N ALA A 158 -7.92 2.15 13.03
CA ALA A 158 -6.48 1.95 12.94
C ALA A 158 -5.75 3.23 12.54
N MET A 159 -6.30 3.99 11.60
CA MET A 159 -5.76 5.29 11.17
C MET A 159 -6.12 6.45 12.11
N GLN A 160 -6.80 6.17 13.24
CA GLN A 160 -7.21 7.13 14.27
C GLN A 160 -8.18 8.22 13.77
N TYR A 161 -9.03 7.89 12.81
CA TYR A 161 -10.09 8.80 12.36
C TYR A 161 -11.26 8.79 13.35
N THR A 162 -11.89 9.94 13.54
CA THR A 162 -13.05 10.12 14.42
C THR A 162 -14.37 9.81 13.73
N ASP A 163 -14.47 10.12 12.44
CA ASP A 163 -15.59 9.71 11.59
C ASP A 163 -15.23 8.41 10.88
N LEU A 164 -16.02 7.37 11.11
CA LEU A 164 -15.78 6.01 10.64
C LEU A 164 -16.56 5.68 9.36
N SER A 165 -17.19 6.66 8.74
CA SER A 165 -17.94 6.48 7.49
C SER A 165 -17.04 6.23 6.29
N SER A 166 -17.56 5.50 5.31
CA SER A 166 -16.87 5.25 4.03
C SER A 166 -16.52 6.54 3.29
N GLY A 167 -17.41 7.53 3.32
CA GLY A 167 -17.17 8.84 2.70
C GLY A 167 -15.96 9.55 3.32
N HIS A 168 -15.92 9.62 4.65
CA HIS A 168 -14.81 10.25 5.36
C HIS A 168 -13.48 9.51 5.18
N PHE A 169 -13.52 8.17 5.15
CA PHE A 169 -12.33 7.37 4.86
C PHE A 169 -11.77 7.72 3.48
N ILE A 170 -12.61 7.77 2.44
CA ILE A 170 -12.20 8.13 1.08
C ILE A 170 -11.60 9.54 1.03
N GLU A 171 -12.26 10.53 1.63
CA GLU A 171 -11.78 11.92 1.70
C GLU A 171 -10.39 12.00 2.36
N ASN A 172 -10.15 11.24 3.42
CA ASN A 172 -8.85 11.22 4.07
C ASN A 172 -7.77 10.56 3.21
N MET A 173 -8.11 9.50 2.46
CA MET A 173 -7.17 8.92 1.49
C MET A 173 -6.81 9.96 0.41
N GLU A 174 -7.79 10.68 -0.12
CA GLU A 174 -7.55 11.74 -1.10
C GLU A 174 -6.68 12.87 -0.53
N LYS A 175 -6.92 13.32 0.70
CA LYS A 175 -6.09 14.32 1.38
C LYS A 175 -4.65 13.86 1.57
N ILE A 176 -4.42 12.59 1.93
CA ILE A 176 -3.06 12.03 2.04
C ILE A 176 -2.39 12.07 0.67
N LEU A 177 -3.08 11.56 -0.37
CA LEU A 177 -2.54 11.53 -1.73
C LEU A 177 -2.25 12.94 -2.27
N ASP A 178 -3.09 13.93 -1.95
CA ASP A 178 -2.87 15.32 -2.36
C ASP A 178 -1.66 15.95 -1.69
N ARG A 179 -1.36 15.59 -0.44
CA ARG A 179 -0.19 16.09 0.29
C ARG A 179 1.13 15.50 -0.15
N ILE A 180 1.13 14.32 -0.75
CA ILE A 180 2.34 13.60 -1.18
C ILE A 180 2.58 13.66 -2.70
N LYS A 181 1.81 14.50 -3.41
CA LYS A 181 1.97 14.72 -4.87
C LYS A 181 3.31 15.32 -5.26
#